data_248df07a1e345893364312c3ff8da156
#
_entry.id   248df07a1e345893364312c3ff8da156
#
_cell.length_a   1.000
_cell.length_b   1.000
_cell.length_c   1.000
_cell.angle_alpha   90.00
_cell.angle_beta   90.00
_cell.angle_gamma   90.00
#
_symmetry.space_group_name_H-M   'P 1'
#
loop_
_entity.id
_entity.type
_entity.pdbx_description
1 polymer ?
#
loop_
_entity_poly.entity_id
_entity_poly.type
_entity_poly.pdbx_seq_one_letter_code
_entity_poly.pdbx_strand_id
1 'polypeptide(L)'
;KVRDGKLYVEQGIIAGCAGGGFENICAAADILKGASIGADAFTLSVYPASTPIYMELAKNGTLATLIETGAIVKTAFCGPCFGAGDTPANNAFSIRHSTRNFPNREGSKIQNGQISSVALMDARSIAATAANKGRLTPATEYAGTYSNPKYYFDGTIYKNRVFDSKGVADPSVEIQFGPNIKDWPQMPALAENLILKVVSEIHDPVTTTDELIPSGETSSFRSNPLGLAEFTLSRKDPAYVGRAKEVQVAEKAIQNGECPAEALPELKPVFEAVHTKYPQVDKTNVGVGSTIFAVKPGDGSAREQAASCQKVLGGWANIANEYATKRYRSNLINWGMLPFLIPEGDLPVSYTHLRAHETSQ
;
A
#
# COMPACT_ATOMS: atom_id res chain seq x y z
N LYS A 1 -25.86 0.18 17.94
CA LYS A 1 -25.90 0.96 16.69
C LYS A 1 -27.31 1.28 16.21
N VAL A 2 -28.30 0.49 16.55
CA VAL A 2 -29.69 0.72 16.14
C VAL A 2 -30.46 1.39 17.31
N ARG A 3 -31.11 2.52 17.03
CA ARG A 3 -31.96 3.26 17.94
C ARG A 3 -33.27 3.58 17.20
N ASP A 4 -34.40 3.19 17.75
CA ASP A 4 -35.74 3.40 17.13
C ASP A 4 -35.81 2.93 15.66
N GLY A 5 -35.25 1.76 15.37
CA GLY A 5 -35.19 1.19 14.02
C GLY A 5 -34.27 1.93 13.04
N LYS A 6 -33.48 2.90 13.49
CA LYS A 6 -32.50 3.65 12.68
C LYS A 6 -31.08 3.28 13.07
N LEU A 7 -30.20 3.18 12.06
CA LEU A 7 -28.78 2.91 12.25
C LEU A 7 -28.04 4.21 12.53
N TYR A 8 -27.17 4.19 13.55
CA TYR A 8 -26.29 5.30 13.90
C TYR A 8 -24.83 4.92 13.75
N VAL A 9 -24.04 5.86 13.30
CA VAL A 9 -22.60 5.77 13.14
C VAL A 9 -21.91 6.78 14.06
N GLU A 10 -20.66 6.51 14.42
CA GLU A 10 -19.92 7.37 15.35
C GLU A 10 -18.86 8.22 14.64
N GLN A 11 -18.51 7.92 13.40
CA GLN A 11 -17.47 8.66 12.70
C GLN A 11 -17.79 8.80 11.20
N GLY A 12 -17.66 10.02 10.68
CA GLY A 12 -17.64 10.33 9.27
C GLY A 12 -16.26 10.86 8.85
N ILE A 13 -15.74 10.40 7.72
CA ILE A 13 -14.47 10.86 7.17
C ILE A 13 -14.60 11.15 5.68
N ILE A 14 -14.23 12.36 5.28
CA ILE A 14 -14.10 12.77 3.88
C ILE A 14 -12.60 13.00 3.63
N ALA A 15 -11.92 12.10 2.94
CA ALA A 15 -10.46 12.11 2.87
C ALA A 15 -9.90 11.50 1.60
N GLY A 16 -8.59 11.70 1.44
CA GLY A 16 -7.80 11.12 0.36
C GLY A 16 -8.08 11.70 -1.01
N CYS A 17 -7.47 11.10 -2.03
CA CYS A 17 -7.63 11.54 -3.41
C CYS A 17 -9.06 11.30 -3.96
N ALA A 18 -9.83 10.39 -3.37
CA ALA A 18 -11.20 10.12 -3.77
C ALA A 18 -12.20 11.08 -3.09
N GLY A 19 -12.15 11.22 -1.75
CA GLY A 19 -13.12 12.01 -1.00
C GLY A 19 -12.77 13.50 -0.89
N GLY A 20 -11.47 13.81 -0.78
CA GLY A 20 -10.97 15.16 -0.51
C GLY A 20 -10.97 16.12 -1.71
N GLY A 21 -11.59 15.75 -2.82
CA GLY A 21 -11.73 16.62 -3.98
C GLY A 21 -12.57 17.87 -3.69
N PHE A 22 -12.26 18.97 -4.37
CA PHE A 22 -12.90 20.27 -4.17
C PHE A 22 -14.44 20.20 -4.23
N GLU A 23 -14.98 19.59 -5.29
CA GLU A 23 -16.42 19.47 -5.51
C GLU A 23 -17.11 18.63 -4.42
N ASN A 24 -16.47 17.55 -3.94
CA ASN A 24 -17.00 16.72 -2.89
C ASN A 24 -17.14 17.49 -1.57
N ILE A 25 -16.12 18.29 -1.22
CA ILE A 25 -16.11 19.05 0.02
C ILE A 25 -17.10 20.21 -0.05
N CYS A 26 -17.20 20.91 -1.18
CA CYS A 26 -18.19 21.96 -1.38
C CYS A 26 -19.62 21.41 -1.28
N ALA A 27 -19.91 20.29 -1.93
CA ALA A 27 -21.23 19.67 -1.84
C ALA A 27 -21.56 19.17 -0.42
N ALA A 28 -20.58 18.69 0.33
CA ALA A 28 -20.76 18.35 1.74
C ALA A 28 -21.07 19.60 2.59
N ALA A 29 -20.38 20.71 2.33
CA ALA A 29 -20.64 21.97 3.02
C ALA A 29 -22.02 22.55 2.70
N ASP A 30 -22.52 22.43 1.47
CA ASP A 30 -23.86 22.82 1.09
C ASP A 30 -24.94 22.11 1.94
N ILE A 31 -24.77 20.79 2.14
CA ILE A 31 -25.66 19.98 2.98
C ILE A 31 -25.58 20.40 4.46
N LEU A 32 -24.38 20.72 4.93
CA LEU A 32 -24.10 21.05 6.34
C LEU A 32 -24.38 22.48 6.70
N LYS A 33 -24.58 23.37 5.73
CA LYS A 33 -24.78 24.79 5.96
C LYS A 33 -25.96 25.07 6.91
N GLY A 34 -25.66 25.68 8.05
CA GLY A 34 -26.65 25.98 9.11
C GLY A 34 -27.03 24.76 9.97
N ALA A 35 -26.44 23.60 9.73
CA ALA A 35 -26.64 22.43 10.57
C ALA A 35 -25.57 22.34 11.68
N SER A 36 -25.76 21.41 12.61
CA SER A 36 -24.77 21.02 13.62
C SER A 36 -24.61 19.50 13.60
N ILE A 37 -23.38 19.03 13.69
CA ILE A 37 -23.11 17.60 13.80
C ILE A 37 -23.46 17.03 15.18
N GLY A 38 -23.85 17.88 16.12
CA GLY A 38 -24.21 17.50 17.49
C GLY A 38 -23.01 17.47 18.43
N ALA A 39 -23.31 17.23 19.71
CA ALA A 39 -22.31 17.16 20.78
C ALA A 39 -22.13 15.70 21.32
N ASP A 40 -22.74 14.71 20.67
CA ASP A 40 -22.67 13.30 21.03
C ASP A 40 -21.42 12.61 20.48
N ALA A 41 -21.45 11.30 20.39
CA ALA A 41 -20.35 10.45 19.95
C ALA A 41 -19.94 10.63 18.48
N PHE A 42 -20.79 11.25 17.63
CA PHE A 42 -20.48 11.42 16.22
C PHE A 42 -19.42 12.50 16.00
N THR A 43 -18.44 12.18 15.16
CA THR A 43 -17.39 13.11 14.72
C THR A 43 -17.31 13.14 13.19
N LEU A 44 -16.97 14.30 12.62
CA LEU A 44 -16.71 14.46 11.19
C LEU A 44 -15.32 15.06 10.98
N SER A 45 -14.45 14.34 10.26
CA SER A 45 -13.15 14.85 9.83
C SER A 45 -13.10 15.01 8.31
N VAL A 46 -12.59 16.16 7.86
CA VAL A 46 -12.47 16.52 6.44
C VAL A 46 -11.02 16.81 6.10
N TYR A 47 -10.47 16.12 5.09
CA TYR A 47 -9.12 16.27 4.60
C TYR A 47 -9.15 16.63 3.10
N PRO A 48 -8.87 17.87 2.72
CA PRO A 48 -8.70 18.23 1.31
C PRO A 48 -7.59 17.40 0.66
N ALA A 49 -7.75 17.06 -0.63
CA ALA A 49 -6.80 16.21 -1.32
C ALA A 49 -5.44 16.89 -1.59
N SER A 50 -5.37 18.22 -1.52
CA SER A 50 -4.13 18.99 -1.70
C SER A 50 -4.19 20.35 -1.02
N THR A 51 -3.03 20.97 -0.81
CA THR A 51 -2.97 22.34 -0.27
C THR A 51 -3.60 23.39 -1.17
N PRO A 52 -3.48 23.36 -2.51
CA PRO A 52 -4.25 24.28 -3.39
C PRO A 52 -5.75 24.14 -3.24
N ILE A 53 -6.29 22.93 -3.09
CA ILE A 53 -7.71 22.71 -2.80
C ILE A 53 -8.07 23.33 -1.44
N TYR A 54 -7.27 23.06 -0.40
CA TYR A 54 -7.47 23.63 0.93
C TYR A 54 -7.55 25.17 0.88
N MET A 55 -6.63 25.80 0.14
CA MET A 55 -6.59 27.25 0.00
C MET A 55 -7.81 27.79 -0.75
N GLU A 56 -8.27 27.10 -1.80
CA GLU A 56 -9.47 27.53 -2.54
C GLU A 56 -10.76 27.40 -1.70
N LEU A 57 -10.85 26.32 -0.90
CA LEU A 57 -11.93 26.17 0.10
C LEU A 57 -11.91 27.25 1.19
N ALA A 58 -10.72 27.75 1.54
CA ALA A 58 -10.59 28.88 2.46
C ALA A 58 -11.10 30.19 1.81
N LYS A 59 -10.70 30.44 0.55
CA LYS A 59 -11.07 31.66 -0.18
C LYS A 59 -12.58 31.75 -0.43
N ASN A 60 -13.24 30.65 -0.75
CA ASN A 60 -14.67 30.62 -1.06
C ASN A 60 -15.59 30.47 0.18
N GLY A 61 -15.03 30.40 1.39
CA GLY A 61 -15.78 30.31 2.65
C GLY A 61 -16.24 28.87 3.03
N THR A 62 -15.97 27.86 2.22
CA THR A 62 -16.37 26.47 2.50
C THR A 62 -15.80 25.97 3.83
N LEU A 63 -14.54 26.33 4.16
CA LEU A 63 -13.92 25.93 5.43
C LEU A 63 -14.69 26.53 6.63
N ALA A 64 -15.04 27.79 6.57
CA ALA A 64 -15.82 28.43 7.65
C ALA A 64 -17.14 27.68 7.87
N THR A 65 -17.89 27.43 6.80
CA THR A 65 -19.15 26.67 6.87
C THR A 65 -18.96 25.30 7.55
N LEU A 66 -17.92 24.54 7.20
CA LEU A 66 -17.66 23.26 7.83
C LEU A 66 -17.29 23.36 9.30
N ILE A 67 -16.42 24.30 9.66
CA ILE A 67 -15.98 24.51 11.05
C ILE A 67 -17.14 24.92 11.92
N GLU A 68 -18.03 25.83 11.46
CA GLU A 68 -19.22 26.26 12.16
C GLU A 68 -20.16 25.11 12.54
N THR A 69 -20.19 24.04 11.76
CA THR A 69 -21.02 22.84 12.05
C THR A 69 -20.45 21.94 13.15
N GLY A 70 -19.20 22.16 13.55
CA GLY A 70 -18.42 21.28 14.45
C GLY A 70 -17.54 20.24 13.73
N ALA A 71 -17.45 20.29 12.41
CA ALA A 71 -16.54 19.43 11.67
C ALA A 71 -15.07 19.82 11.89
N ILE A 72 -14.17 18.84 11.93
CA ILE A 72 -12.74 19.03 12.09
C ILE A 72 -12.10 19.06 10.69
N VAL A 73 -11.68 20.23 10.23
CA VAL A 73 -10.97 20.35 8.95
C VAL A 73 -9.47 20.26 9.18
N LYS A 74 -8.82 19.34 8.49
CA LYS A 74 -7.39 19.07 8.60
C LYS A 74 -6.67 19.39 7.29
N THR A 75 -5.35 19.47 7.35
CA THR A 75 -4.51 19.65 6.14
C THR A 75 -4.53 18.42 5.25
N ALA A 76 -4.10 18.56 3.99
CA ALA A 76 -3.99 17.47 3.04
C ALA A 76 -3.10 16.35 3.60
N PHE A 77 -3.67 15.18 3.84
CA PHE A 77 -2.99 14.04 4.40
C PHE A 77 -3.70 12.73 4.01
N CYS A 78 -2.93 11.75 3.57
CA CYS A 78 -3.47 10.44 3.16
C CYS A 78 -3.78 9.50 4.35
N GLY A 79 -3.49 9.93 5.57
CA GLY A 79 -3.52 9.14 6.80
C GLY A 79 -4.76 8.27 7.02
N PRO A 80 -5.98 8.81 6.94
CA PRO A 80 -7.19 8.01 7.16
C PRO A 80 -7.36 6.82 6.20
N CYS A 81 -6.76 6.88 5.01
CA CYS A 81 -6.84 5.79 4.03
C CYS A 81 -5.97 4.57 4.37
N PHE A 82 -5.06 4.70 5.35
CA PHE A 82 -4.15 3.62 5.76
C PHE A 82 -3.96 3.50 7.29
N GLY A 83 -4.89 4.05 8.06
CA GLY A 83 -4.91 3.90 9.52
C GLY A 83 -3.94 4.80 10.29
N ALA A 84 -3.43 5.86 9.66
CA ALA A 84 -2.62 6.88 10.33
C ALA A 84 -3.45 8.15 10.55
N GLY A 85 -4.13 8.20 11.67
CA GLY A 85 -5.02 9.29 12.05
C GLY A 85 -6.51 8.96 11.84
N ASP A 86 -7.35 9.54 12.67
CA ASP A 86 -8.80 9.30 12.73
C ASP A 86 -9.17 7.81 12.80
N THR A 87 -8.41 7.05 13.59
CA THR A 87 -8.74 5.68 13.93
C THR A 87 -10.07 5.65 14.68
N PRO A 88 -11.04 4.81 14.27
CA PRO A 88 -12.29 4.70 14.98
C PRO A 88 -12.09 4.17 16.41
N ALA A 89 -12.93 4.56 17.34
CA ALA A 89 -12.93 3.96 18.66
C ALA A 89 -13.25 2.46 18.59
N ASN A 90 -12.87 1.72 19.64
CA ASN A 90 -13.20 0.30 19.70
C ASN A 90 -14.71 0.08 19.55
N ASN A 91 -15.08 -0.88 18.72
CA ASN A 91 -16.47 -1.18 18.35
C ASN A 91 -17.23 -0.01 17.68
N ALA A 92 -16.56 1.01 17.15
CA ALA A 92 -17.21 2.09 16.43
C ALA A 92 -17.58 1.67 14.99
N PHE A 93 -18.59 2.34 14.45
CA PHE A 93 -18.93 2.29 13.03
C PHE A 93 -18.53 3.60 12.36
N SER A 94 -17.60 3.51 11.40
CA SER A 94 -17.07 4.63 10.62
C SER A 94 -17.57 4.57 9.18
N ILE A 95 -18.06 5.70 8.65
CA ILE A 95 -18.38 5.85 7.23
C ILE A 95 -17.34 6.75 6.57
N ARG A 96 -16.82 6.34 5.41
CA ARG A 96 -15.67 7.02 4.81
C ARG A 96 -15.81 7.22 3.31
N HIS A 97 -15.55 8.42 2.84
CA HIS A 97 -15.17 8.66 1.45
C HIS A 97 -13.64 8.65 1.36
N SER A 98 -13.09 7.48 1.16
CA SER A 98 -11.66 7.26 1.02
C SER A 98 -11.39 6.32 -0.15
N THR A 99 -10.12 6.10 -0.50
CA THR A 99 -9.80 5.35 -1.72
C THR A 99 -10.17 3.88 -1.64
N ARG A 100 -10.07 3.25 -0.44
CA ARG A 100 -10.25 1.80 -0.26
C ARG A 100 -10.69 1.46 1.14
N ASN A 101 -11.37 0.32 1.24
CA ASN A 101 -11.83 -0.26 2.50
C ASN A 101 -11.31 -1.71 2.60
N PHE A 102 -10.09 -1.88 3.09
CA PHE A 102 -9.55 -3.20 3.44
C PHE A 102 -9.70 -3.46 4.93
N PRO A 103 -9.79 -4.72 5.35
CA PRO A 103 -9.82 -5.07 6.77
C PRO A 103 -8.66 -4.40 7.54
N ASN A 104 -8.97 -3.82 8.68
CA ASN A 104 -8.05 -3.15 9.62
C ASN A 104 -7.29 -1.93 9.04
N ARG A 105 -7.65 -1.48 7.86
CA ARG A 105 -6.99 -0.35 7.22
C ARG A 105 -7.38 1.00 7.84
N GLU A 106 -8.43 1.03 8.59
CA GLU A 106 -8.88 2.18 9.40
C GLU A 106 -8.00 2.41 10.65
N GLY A 107 -7.08 1.49 10.96
CA GLY A 107 -6.14 1.59 12.08
C GLY A 107 -6.53 0.78 13.32
N SER A 108 -7.63 0.00 13.30
CA SER A 108 -7.93 -0.93 14.39
C SER A 108 -6.85 -2.02 14.50
N LYS A 109 -6.59 -2.48 15.73
CA LYS A 109 -5.55 -3.48 16.03
C LYS A 109 -6.18 -4.72 16.65
N ILE A 110 -6.47 -5.70 15.82
CA ILE A 110 -7.12 -6.97 16.24
C ILE A 110 -6.33 -7.67 17.33
N GLN A 111 -5.00 -7.63 17.30
CA GLN A 111 -4.13 -8.24 18.32
C GLN A 111 -4.41 -7.71 19.74
N ASN A 112 -4.96 -6.49 19.84
CA ASN A 112 -5.34 -5.88 21.11
C ASN A 112 -6.85 -6.05 21.41
N GLY A 113 -7.55 -6.93 20.69
CA GLY A 113 -8.99 -7.14 20.84
C GLY A 113 -9.85 -6.00 20.32
N GLN A 114 -9.28 -5.04 19.57
CA GLN A 114 -10.02 -3.94 18.98
C GLN A 114 -10.79 -4.41 17.75
N ILE A 115 -12.03 -3.96 17.64
CA ILE A 115 -12.88 -4.15 16.46
C ILE A 115 -13.45 -2.81 16.02
N SER A 116 -13.64 -2.64 14.72
CA SER A 116 -14.39 -1.52 14.15
C SER A 116 -15.11 -1.99 12.89
N SER A 117 -16.15 -1.26 12.53
CA SER A 117 -16.87 -1.48 11.28
C SER A 117 -16.68 -0.25 10.39
N VAL A 118 -16.34 -0.46 9.13
CA VAL A 118 -16.12 0.63 8.16
C VAL A 118 -16.93 0.38 6.91
N ALA A 119 -17.65 1.41 6.45
CA ALA A 119 -18.32 1.40 5.15
C ALA A 119 -17.79 2.55 4.27
N LEU A 120 -17.55 2.26 2.99
CA LEU A 120 -17.31 3.30 2.00
C LEU A 120 -18.64 3.97 1.64
N MET A 121 -18.62 5.31 1.61
CA MET A 121 -19.78 6.12 1.33
C MET A 121 -19.33 7.41 0.63
N ASP A 122 -20.19 8.03 -0.17
CA ASP A 122 -19.88 9.31 -0.80
C ASP A 122 -19.94 10.47 0.21
N ALA A 123 -19.23 11.56 -0.12
CA ALA A 123 -19.12 12.72 0.77
C ALA A 123 -20.46 13.38 1.10
N ARG A 124 -21.43 13.35 0.17
CA ARG A 124 -22.75 13.93 0.36
C ARG A 124 -23.57 13.14 1.38
N SER A 125 -23.55 11.80 1.28
CA SER A 125 -24.23 10.94 2.24
C SER A 125 -23.57 10.97 3.62
N ILE A 126 -22.25 11.15 3.69
CA ILE A 126 -21.55 11.40 4.96
C ILE A 126 -22.01 12.73 5.56
N ALA A 127 -22.12 13.80 4.77
CA ALA A 127 -22.60 15.10 5.22
C ALA A 127 -24.07 15.05 5.67
N ALA A 128 -24.95 14.36 4.94
CA ALA A 128 -26.35 14.15 5.34
C ALA A 128 -26.46 13.38 6.66
N THR A 129 -25.60 12.36 6.85
CA THR A 129 -25.51 11.64 8.12
C THR A 129 -25.01 12.53 9.25
N ALA A 130 -24.03 13.39 8.98
CA ALA A 130 -23.50 14.36 9.94
C ALA A 130 -24.55 15.41 10.35
N ALA A 131 -25.30 15.99 9.40
CA ALA A 131 -26.41 16.90 9.65
C ALA A 131 -27.50 16.26 10.53
N ASN A 132 -27.66 14.96 10.46
CA ASN A 132 -28.55 14.14 11.29
C ASN A 132 -27.85 13.53 12.52
N LYS A 133 -26.71 14.11 12.96
CA LYS A 133 -26.02 13.78 14.22
C LYS A 133 -25.63 12.30 14.31
N GLY A 134 -25.16 11.73 13.19
CA GLY A 134 -24.74 10.33 13.07
C GLY A 134 -25.84 9.36 12.69
N ARG A 135 -27.10 9.75 12.55
CA ARG A 135 -28.13 8.89 11.96
C ARG A 135 -27.81 8.66 10.50
N LEU A 136 -27.58 7.40 10.12
CA LEU A 136 -27.24 7.05 8.74
C LEU A 136 -28.34 7.53 7.78
N THR A 137 -27.96 8.45 6.90
CA THR A 137 -28.87 9.19 6.03
C THR A 137 -28.30 9.28 4.63
N PRO A 138 -29.03 8.87 3.58
CA PRO A 138 -28.58 9.02 2.20
C PRO A 138 -28.66 10.49 1.75
N ALA A 139 -27.77 10.88 0.84
CA ALA A 139 -27.76 12.22 0.26
C ALA A 139 -29.05 12.60 -0.49
N THR A 140 -29.84 11.60 -0.90
CA THR A 140 -31.14 11.79 -1.57
C THR A 140 -32.20 12.42 -0.66
N GLU A 141 -32.00 12.43 0.67
CA GLU A 141 -32.87 13.15 1.61
C GLU A 141 -32.60 14.67 1.64
N TYR A 142 -31.49 15.14 1.03
CA TYR A 142 -31.19 16.55 0.95
C TYR A 142 -32.05 17.22 -0.14
N ALA A 143 -32.94 18.13 0.29
CA ALA A 143 -33.86 18.85 -0.60
C ALA A 143 -33.27 20.18 -1.14
N GLY A 144 -32.08 20.58 -0.73
CA GLY A 144 -31.43 21.81 -1.17
C GLY A 144 -30.74 21.70 -2.52
N THR A 145 -30.18 22.82 -2.95
CA THR A 145 -29.42 22.91 -4.21
C THR A 145 -27.93 22.96 -3.92
N TYR A 146 -27.13 22.26 -4.72
CA TYR A 146 -25.67 22.34 -4.67
C TYR A 146 -25.15 23.58 -5.36
N SER A 147 -24.24 24.31 -4.70
CA SER A 147 -23.64 25.53 -5.23
C SER A 147 -22.70 25.28 -6.43
N ASN A 148 -22.11 24.10 -6.47
CA ASN A 148 -21.17 23.65 -7.51
C ASN A 148 -20.16 24.73 -7.93
N PRO A 149 -19.37 25.31 -7.01
CA PRO A 149 -18.40 26.34 -7.36
C PRO A 149 -17.29 25.74 -8.24
N LYS A 150 -16.80 26.58 -9.16
CA LYS A 150 -15.70 26.17 -10.04
C LYS A 150 -14.37 26.21 -9.28
N TYR A 151 -13.57 25.15 -9.40
CA TYR A 151 -12.23 25.11 -8.85
C TYR A 151 -11.24 25.90 -9.75
N TYR A 152 -10.39 26.69 -9.11
CA TYR A 152 -9.28 27.38 -9.76
C TYR A 152 -7.98 26.98 -9.06
N PHE A 153 -7.04 26.43 -9.84
CA PHE A 153 -5.73 26.09 -9.32
C PHE A 153 -4.90 27.34 -9.08
N ASP A 154 -4.45 27.52 -7.83
CA ASP A 154 -3.52 28.57 -7.45
C ASP A 154 -2.18 27.94 -7.01
N GLY A 155 -1.15 28.14 -7.83
CA GLY A 155 0.18 27.57 -7.61
C GLY A 155 1.07 28.37 -6.63
N THR A 156 0.55 29.44 -5.99
CA THR A 156 1.33 30.32 -5.12
C THR A 156 2.04 29.58 -3.99
N ILE A 157 1.37 28.56 -3.39
CA ILE A 157 1.97 27.75 -2.33
C ILE A 157 3.25 27.04 -2.78
N TYR A 158 3.30 26.56 -4.03
CA TYR A 158 4.46 25.90 -4.58
C TYR A 158 5.59 26.91 -4.84
N LYS A 159 5.27 28.07 -5.40
CA LYS A 159 6.23 29.16 -5.60
C LYS A 159 6.92 29.60 -4.29
N ASN A 160 6.20 29.53 -3.18
CA ASN A 160 6.70 29.96 -1.87
C ASN A 160 7.41 28.87 -1.06
N ARG A 161 7.26 27.58 -1.45
CA ARG A 161 7.76 26.46 -0.63
C ARG A 161 8.66 25.48 -1.39
N VAL A 162 8.64 25.48 -2.70
CA VAL A 162 9.40 24.54 -3.52
C VAL A 162 10.48 25.33 -4.24
N PHE A 163 11.71 24.87 -4.14
CA PHE A 163 12.80 25.41 -4.96
C PHE A 163 12.52 25.09 -6.42
N ASP A 164 12.55 26.12 -7.26
CA ASP A 164 12.34 26.04 -8.70
C ASP A 164 13.62 26.43 -9.43
N SER A 165 14.35 25.45 -9.94
CA SER A 165 15.56 25.65 -10.75
C SER A 165 15.26 26.24 -12.14
N LYS A 166 13.99 26.34 -12.53
CA LYS A 166 13.53 26.76 -13.87
C LYS A 166 14.18 25.97 -15.01
N GLY A 167 14.42 24.69 -14.77
CA GLY A 167 15.03 23.78 -15.73
C GLY A 167 16.55 23.95 -15.89
N VAL A 168 17.20 24.76 -15.07
CA VAL A 168 18.66 24.90 -15.06
C VAL A 168 19.26 23.90 -14.10
N ALA A 169 20.07 22.96 -14.61
CA ALA A 169 20.81 22.03 -13.78
C ALA A 169 22.00 22.73 -13.13
N ASP A 170 22.19 22.52 -11.85
CA ASP A 170 23.38 22.95 -11.10
C ASP A 170 24.08 21.71 -10.56
N PRO A 171 25.17 21.25 -11.20
CA PRO A 171 25.93 20.08 -10.79
C PRO A 171 26.70 20.26 -9.48
N SER A 172 26.79 21.46 -8.95
CA SER A 172 27.43 21.73 -7.66
C SER A 172 26.53 21.47 -6.46
N VAL A 173 25.20 21.29 -6.70
CA VAL A 173 24.25 21.02 -5.63
C VAL A 173 24.33 19.56 -5.21
N GLU A 174 24.69 19.34 -3.96
CA GLU A 174 24.71 18.02 -3.33
C GLU A 174 23.32 17.67 -2.79
N ILE A 175 22.91 16.42 -3.03
CA ILE A 175 21.68 15.88 -2.43
C ILE A 175 21.96 15.47 -1.00
N GLN A 176 21.30 16.13 -0.04
CA GLN A 176 21.38 15.77 1.37
C GLN A 176 20.13 14.96 1.76
N PHE A 177 20.35 13.73 2.18
CA PHE A 177 19.28 12.88 2.64
C PHE A 177 18.86 13.24 4.07
N GLY A 178 17.55 13.25 4.31
CA GLY A 178 17.00 13.26 5.66
C GLY A 178 17.37 11.97 6.43
N PRO A 179 17.21 11.95 7.77
CA PRO A 179 17.69 10.85 8.61
C PRO A 179 17.08 9.48 8.27
N ASN A 180 15.86 9.46 7.73
CA ASN A 180 15.15 8.23 7.37
C ASN A 180 15.26 7.87 5.88
N ILE A 181 16.00 8.63 5.09
CA ILE A 181 16.20 8.38 3.67
C ILE A 181 17.51 7.63 3.48
N LYS A 182 17.47 6.50 2.79
CA LYS A 182 18.63 5.67 2.46
C LYS A 182 18.59 5.31 0.99
N ASP A 183 19.76 5.16 0.41
CA ASP A 183 19.88 4.67 -0.96
C ASP A 183 19.40 3.23 -1.10
N TRP A 184 19.02 2.88 -2.32
CA TRP A 184 18.75 1.51 -2.69
C TRP A 184 20.03 0.68 -2.62
N PRO A 185 19.96 -0.56 -2.12
CA PRO A 185 21.09 -1.47 -2.21
C PRO A 185 21.37 -1.81 -3.68
N GLN A 186 22.60 -2.17 -3.98
CA GLN A 186 22.90 -2.74 -5.29
C GLN A 186 22.14 -4.07 -5.45
N MET A 187 21.46 -4.21 -6.58
CA MET A 187 20.70 -5.40 -6.93
C MET A 187 21.23 -5.94 -8.26
N PRO A 188 21.54 -7.22 -8.33
CA PRO A 188 22.07 -7.82 -9.55
C PRO A 188 21.03 -7.80 -10.68
N ALA A 189 21.51 -7.77 -11.91
CA ALA A 189 20.69 -7.99 -13.10
C ALA A 189 20.19 -9.45 -13.16
N LEU A 190 19.11 -9.68 -13.86
CA LEU A 190 18.58 -11.02 -14.09
C LEU A 190 19.62 -11.85 -14.85
N ALA A 191 19.99 -12.99 -14.29
CA ALA A 191 20.90 -13.92 -14.95
C ALA A 191 20.19 -14.72 -16.05
N GLU A 192 20.96 -15.31 -16.95
CA GLU A 192 20.44 -16.16 -18.04
C GLU A 192 19.72 -17.40 -17.49
N ASN A 193 20.26 -18.00 -16.43
CA ASN A 193 19.68 -19.14 -15.75
C ASN A 193 19.44 -18.79 -14.29
N LEU A 194 18.38 -19.34 -13.68
CA LEU A 194 18.02 -19.08 -12.30
C LEU A 194 17.83 -20.37 -11.52
N ILE A 195 18.40 -20.42 -10.33
CA ILE A 195 18.05 -21.39 -9.30
C ILE A 195 17.22 -20.64 -8.26
N LEU A 196 15.98 -21.11 -8.06
CA LEU A 196 15.03 -20.47 -7.16
C LEU A 196 14.74 -21.39 -5.98
N LYS A 197 14.89 -20.84 -4.76
CA LYS A 197 14.46 -21.53 -3.54
C LYS A 197 13.13 -20.94 -3.06
N VAL A 198 12.11 -21.78 -2.89
CA VAL A 198 10.85 -21.39 -2.25
C VAL A 198 11.13 -21.21 -0.75
N VAL A 199 10.97 -19.99 -0.26
CA VAL A 199 11.25 -19.64 1.14
C VAL A 199 10.00 -19.30 1.93
N SER A 200 8.83 -19.21 1.28
CA SER A 200 7.54 -19.08 1.92
C SER A 200 6.43 -19.63 1.05
N GLU A 201 5.47 -20.29 1.65
CA GLU A 201 4.27 -20.82 1.02
C GLU A 201 3.02 -20.28 1.71
N ILE A 202 2.14 -19.63 0.95
CA ILE A 202 0.93 -18.99 1.46
C ILE A 202 -0.28 -19.62 0.77
N HIS A 203 -1.03 -20.40 1.52
CA HIS A 203 -2.19 -21.16 1.02
C HIS A 203 -3.54 -20.46 1.21
N ASP A 204 -3.55 -19.23 1.72
CA ASP A 204 -4.77 -18.44 1.81
C ASP A 204 -5.33 -18.15 0.42
N PRO A 205 -6.66 -18.16 0.25
CA PRO A 205 -7.29 -17.94 -1.05
C PRO A 205 -6.90 -16.62 -1.73
N VAL A 206 -6.60 -15.59 -0.93
CA VAL A 206 -6.10 -14.29 -1.38
C VAL A 206 -5.07 -13.78 -0.38
N THR A 207 -3.94 -13.26 -0.89
CA THR A 207 -2.94 -12.59 -0.06
C THR A 207 -2.90 -11.11 -0.42
N THR A 208 -3.22 -10.26 0.55
CA THR A 208 -3.23 -8.82 0.35
C THR A 208 -1.82 -8.23 0.32
N THR A 209 -1.68 -7.07 -0.30
CA THR A 209 -0.40 -6.33 -0.27
C THR A 209 -0.02 -5.87 1.15
N ASP A 210 -0.99 -5.73 2.05
CA ASP A 210 -0.73 -5.37 3.45
C ASP A 210 -0.24 -6.57 4.28
N GLU A 211 -0.55 -7.79 3.86
CA GLU A 211 0.07 -9.01 4.41
C GLU A 211 1.47 -9.24 3.85
N LEU A 212 1.70 -8.89 2.58
CA LEU A 212 3.04 -8.93 1.97
C LEU A 212 3.98 -7.88 2.58
N ILE A 213 3.47 -6.65 2.82
CA ILE A 213 4.19 -5.56 3.47
C ILE A 213 3.20 -4.67 4.25
N PRO A 214 3.22 -4.62 5.58
CA PRO A 214 2.24 -3.89 6.38
C PRO A 214 2.45 -2.37 6.27
N SER A 215 1.72 -1.73 5.36
CA SER A 215 1.94 -0.34 4.96
C SER A 215 1.68 0.71 6.05
N GLY A 216 0.81 0.43 7.01
CA GLY A 216 0.54 1.32 8.15
C GLY A 216 1.70 1.36 9.14
N GLU A 217 2.16 0.20 9.58
CA GLU A 217 3.23 0.07 10.58
C GLU A 217 4.60 0.51 10.06
N THR A 218 4.81 0.41 8.74
CA THR A 218 6.09 0.67 8.09
C THR A 218 6.18 2.05 7.45
N SER A 219 5.24 2.94 7.75
CA SER A 219 5.15 4.26 7.10
C SER A 219 6.42 5.11 7.24
N SER A 220 7.14 5.00 8.37
CA SER A 220 8.40 5.70 8.62
C SER A 220 9.61 5.13 7.85
N PHE A 221 9.51 3.92 7.31
CA PHE A 221 10.58 3.25 6.57
C PHE A 221 10.45 3.36 5.05
N ARG A 222 9.44 4.05 4.53
CA ARG A 222 9.15 4.09 3.07
C ARG A 222 10.29 4.60 2.21
N SER A 223 11.16 5.45 2.75
CA SER A 223 12.36 5.96 2.08
C SER A 223 13.64 5.27 2.54
N ASN A 224 13.53 4.10 3.16
CA ASN A 224 14.64 3.26 3.58
C ASN A 224 14.38 1.82 3.11
N PRO A 225 14.80 1.46 1.89
CA PRO A 225 14.48 0.17 1.28
C PRO A 225 14.89 -1.04 2.12
N LEU A 226 16.10 -0.99 2.69
CA LEU A 226 16.59 -2.08 3.56
C LEU A 226 15.76 -2.20 4.84
N GLY A 227 15.50 -1.05 5.51
CA GLY A 227 14.68 -1.04 6.72
C GLY A 227 13.24 -1.47 6.47
N LEU A 228 12.66 -1.08 5.32
CA LEU A 228 11.32 -1.49 4.93
C LEU A 228 11.26 -3.00 4.66
N ALA A 229 12.24 -3.55 3.97
CA ALA A 229 12.28 -4.96 3.60
C ALA A 229 12.26 -5.91 4.81
N GLU A 230 12.76 -5.48 5.98
CA GLU A 230 12.72 -6.26 7.22
C GLU A 230 11.28 -6.59 7.70
N PHE A 231 10.28 -5.89 7.19
CA PHE A 231 8.87 -6.13 7.52
C PHE A 231 8.14 -7.00 6.48
N THR A 232 8.84 -7.49 5.46
CA THR A 232 8.22 -8.34 4.43
C THR A 232 7.65 -9.60 5.08
N LEU A 233 6.36 -9.86 4.82
CA LEU A 233 5.59 -10.98 5.38
C LEU A 233 5.56 -11.05 6.92
N SER A 234 5.93 -9.97 7.63
CA SER A 234 6.05 -9.98 9.10
C SER A 234 4.77 -10.43 9.82
N ARG A 235 3.60 -10.23 9.21
CA ARG A 235 2.31 -10.65 9.77
C ARG A 235 1.89 -12.06 9.37
N LYS A 236 2.44 -12.59 8.27
CA LYS A 236 2.02 -13.85 7.67
C LYS A 236 3.02 -14.96 7.90
N ASP A 237 4.28 -14.64 7.71
CA ASP A 237 5.41 -15.56 7.86
C ASP A 237 6.64 -14.79 8.39
N PRO A 238 6.71 -14.55 9.70
CA PRO A 238 7.78 -13.75 10.32
C PRO A 238 9.20 -14.26 10.08
N ALA A 239 9.36 -15.55 9.76
CA ALA A 239 10.66 -16.15 9.48
C ALA A 239 11.12 -15.96 8.01
N TYR A 240 10.25 -15.43 7.14
CA TYR A 240 10.55 -15.22 5.71
C TYR A 240 11.85 -14.43 5.49
N VAL A 241 12.01 -13.31 6.17
CA VAL A 241 13.16 -12.41 6.00
C VAL A 241 14.48 -13.15 6.28
N GLY A 242 14.53 -13.94 7.34
CA GLY A 242 15.71 -14.77 7.67
C GLY A 242 16.04 -15.75 6.54
N ARG A 243 15.06 -16.55 6.11
CA ARG A 243 15.24 -17.53 5.04
C ARG A 243 15.62 -16.90 3.69
N ALA A 244 15.03 -15.74 3.35
CA ALA A 244 15.39 -15.02 2.12
C ALA A 244 16.84 -14.53 2.16
N LYS A 245 17.29 -14.00 3.30
CA LYS A 245 18.69 -13.57 3.48
C LYS A 245 19.68 -14.73 3.43
N GLU A 246 19.32 -15.91 3.93
CA GLU A 246 20.15 -17.13 3.79
C GLU A 246 20.38 -17.46 2.32
N VAL A 247 19.34 -17.39 1.49
CA VAL A 247 19.48 -17.61 0.04
C VAL A 247 20.30 -16.51 -0.62
N GLN A 248 20.13 -15.26 -0.20
CA GLN A 248 20.85 -14.12 -0.77
C GLN A 248 22.38 -14.22 -0.60
N VAL A 249 22.85 -14.96 0.39
CA VAL A 249 24.30 -15.19 0.60
C VAL A 249 24.93 -15.89 -0.61
N ALA A 250 24.20 -16.85 -1.20
CA ALA A 250 24.70 -17.57 -2.39
C ALA A 250 24.82 -16.66 -3.61
N GLU A 251 23.85 -15.75 -3.83
CA GLU A 251 23.93 -14.77 -4.91
C GLU A 251 25.09 -13.77 -4.70
N LYS A 252 25.33 -13.33 -3.47
CA LYS A 252 26.48 -12.49 -3.14
C LYS A 252 27.81 -13.20 -3.40
N ALA A 253 27.91 -14.48 -3.11
CA ALA A 253 29.08 -15.29 -3.43
C ALA A 253 29.34 -15.33 -4.94
N ILE A 254 28.29 -15.51 -5.76
CA ILE A 254 28.42 -15.46 -7.23
C ILE A 254 28.96 -14.11 -7.70
N GLN A 255 28.42 -13.01 -7.18
CA GLN A 255 28.86 -11.65 -7.53
C GLN A 255 30.33 -11.39 -7.15
N ASN A 256 30.80 -11.99 -6.07
CA ASN A 256 32.20 -11.92 -5.63
C ASN A 256 33.12 -12.90 -6.38
N GLY A 257 32.59 -13.71 -7.31
CA GLY A 257 33.34 -14.77 -8.00
C GLY A 257 33.61 -16.01 -7.15
N GLU A 258 32.94 -16.13 -6.00
CA GLU A 258 33.03 -17.24 -5.06
C GLU A 258 32.07 -18.39 -5.44
N CYS A 259 32.23 -19.55 -4.82
CA CYS A 259 31.35 -20.70 -5.07
C CYS A 259 30.05 -20.57 -4.25
N PRO A 260 28.87 -20.47 -4.88
CA PRO A 260 27.59 -20.34 -4.17
C PRO A 260 27.29 -21.56 -3.29
N ALA A 261 27.78 -22.75 -3.64
CA ALA A 261 27.58 -23.98 -2.85
C ALA A 261 28.46 -24.06 -1.59
N GLU A 262 29.50 -23.23 -1.48
CA GLU A 262 30.25 -23.07 -0.24
C GLU A 262 29.52 -22.12 0.72
N ALA A 263 28.93 -21.05 0.16
CA ALA A 263 28.14 -20.10 0.93
C ALA A 263 26.78 -20.67 1.39
N LEU A 264 26.17 -21.52 0.58
CA LEU A 264 24.90 -22.20 0.87
C LEU A 264 25.04 -23.70 0.50
N PRO A 265 25.48 -24.58 1.41
CA PRO A 265 25.83 -25.98 1.12
C PRO A 265 24.70 -26.84 0.53
N GLU A 266 23.45 -26.51 0.80
CA GLU A 266 22.28 -27.20 0.21
C GLU A 266 22.19 -27.04 -1.30
N LEU A 267 22.88 -26.08 -1.90
CA LEU A 267 22.93 -25.89 -3.35
C LEU A 267 23.83 -26.91 -4.05
N LYS A 268 24.72 -27.58 -3.31
CA LYS A 268 25.68 -28.55 -3.92
C LYS A 268 24.98 -29.65 -4.73
N PRO A 269 24.01 -30.41 -4.18
CA PRO A 269 23.30 -31.43 -4.97
C PRO A 269 22.44 -30.79 -6.08
N VAL A 270 21.98 -29.58 -5.93
CA VAL A 270 21.22 -28.87 -6.97
C VAL A 270 22.13 -28.55 -8.16
N PHE A 271 23.32 -27.99 -7.92
CA PHE A 271 24.29 -27.73 -8.99
C PHE A 271 24.76 -28.99 -9.67
N GLU A 272 24.98 -30.08 -8.92
CA GLU A 272 25.34 -31.39 -9.50
C GLU A 272 24.24 -31.93 -10.45
N ALA A 273 22.97 -31.82 -10.02
CA ALA A 273 21.84 -32.24 -10.84
C ALA A 273 21.65 -31.33 -12.08
N VAL A 274 21.79 -30.01 -11.91
CA VAL A 274 21.72 -29.05 -13.02
C VAL A 274 22.84 -29.29 -14.01
N HIS A 275 24.09 -29.43 -13.55
CA HIS A 275 25.22 -29.65 -14.42
C HIS A 275 25.14 -30.99 -15.20
N THR A 276 24.60 -32.04 -14.57
CA THR A 276 24.35 -33.32 -15.22
C THR A 276 23.38 -33.17 -16.39
N LYS A 277 22.35 -32.37 -16.25
CA LYS A 277 21.28 -32.19 -17.23
C LYS A 277 21.57 -31.08 -18.23
N TYR A 278 22.23 -30.01 -17.76
CA TYR A 278 22.53 -28.78 -18.48
C TYR A 278 24.00 -28.40 -18.28
N PRO A 279 24.95 -29.09 -18.95
CA PRO A 279 26.40 -28.90 -18.75
C PRO A 279 26.89 -27.45 -19.03
N GLN A 280 26.12 -26.68 -19.79
CA GLN A 280 26.42 -25.28 -20.13
C GLN A 280 26.07 -24.30 -18.99
N VAL A 281 25.30 -24.72 -17.98
CA VAL A 281 24.93 -23.87 -16.84
C VAL A 281 26.01 -23.97 -15.78
N ASP A 282 26.66 -22.85 -15.50
CA ASP A 282 27.70 -22.74 -14.50
C ASP A 282 27.56 -21.47 -13.66
N LYS A 283 28.50 -21.25 -12.76
CA LYS A 283 28.48 -20.08 -11.86
C LYS A 283 28.57 -18.73 -12.56
N THR A 284 28.92 -18.68 -13.85
CA THR A 284 29.09 -17.43 -14.61
C THR A 284 27.81 -16.98 -15.28
N ASN A 285 26.85 -17.89 -15.48
CA ASN A 285 25.60 -17.62 -16.18
C ASN A 285 24.34 -17.98 -15.35
N VAL A 286 24.51 -18.24 -14.06
CA VAL A 286 23.43 -18.58 -13.14
C VAL A 286 23.28 -17.54 -12.04
N GLY A 287 22.04 -17.22 -11.68
CA GLY A 287 21.68 -16.45 -10.47
C GLY A 287 20.97 -17.36 -9.47
N VAL A 288 21.15 -17.10 -8.18
CA VAL A 288 20.48 -17.82 -7.09
C VAL A 288 19.59 -16.85 -6.32
N GLY A 289 18.31 -17.16 -6.17
CA GLY A 289 17.40 -16.28 -5.48
C GLY A 289 16.26 -16.97 -4.76
N SER A 290 15.59 -16.19 -3.91
CA SER A 290 14.40 -16.64 -3.23
C SER A 290 13.14 -16.41 -4.08
N THR A 291 12.12 -17.22 -3.82
CA THR A 291 10.77 -17.04 -4.35
C THR A 291 9.75 -17.37 -3.28
N ILE A 292 8.57 -16.80 -3.40
CA ILE A 292 7.39 -17.20 -2.63
C ILE A 292 6.40 -17.93 -3.51
N PHE A 293 5.66 -18.83 -2.91
CA PHE A 293 4.41 -19.32 -3.46
C PHE A 293 3.24 -18.67 -2.74
N ALA A 294 2.23 -18.23 -3.47
CA ALA A 294 0.96 -17.80 -2.91
C ALA A 294 -0.18 -18.08 -3.89
N VAL A 295 -1.34 -18.54 -3.39
CA VAL A 295 -2.48 -18.88 -4.26
C VAL A 295 -2.89 -17.71 -5.13
N LYS A 296 -3.14 -16.55 -4.53
CA LYS A 296 -3.57 -15.33 -5.25
C LYS A 296 -3.03 -14.05 -4.59
N PRO A 297 -1.74 -13.74 -4.78
CA PRO A 297 -1.10 -12.59 -4.14
C PRO A 297 -1.39 -11.26 -4.84
N GLY A 298 -1.30 -10.16 -4.06
CA GLY A 298 -1.21 -8.81 -4.58
C GLY A 298 -2.50 -8.02 -4.63
N ASP A 299 -3.52 -8.41 -3.84
CA ASP A 299 -4.69 -7.57 -3.65
C ASP A 299 -4.36 -6.40 -2.71
N GLY A 300 -4.60 -5.18 -3.15
CA GLY A 300 -4.33 -4.00 -2.34
C GLY A 300 -3.66 -2.86 -3.08
N SER A 301 -3.14 -1.87 -2.32
CA SER A 301 -2.55 -0.64 -2.87
C SER A 301 -1.03 -0.54 -2.74
N ALA A 302 -0.40 -1.20 -1.78
CA ALA A 302 1.06 -1.17 -1.57
C ALA A 302 1.81 -2.17 -2.46
N ARG A 303 1.41 -2.30 -3.73
CA ARG A 303 1.91 -3.32 -4.66
C ARG A 303 3.37 -3.14 -5.02
N GLU A 304 3.82 -1.90 -5.11
CA GLU A 304 5.20 -1.56 -5.42
C GLU A 304 6.11 -2.03 -4.28
N GLN A 305 5.82 -1.64 -3.03
CA GLN A 305 6.61 -2.07 -1.87
C GLN A 305 6.53 -3.59 -1.66
N ALA A 306 5.38 -4.21 -1.93
CA ALA A 306 5.23 -5.65 -1.84
C ALA A 306 6.16 -6.42 -2.81
N ALA A 307 6.51 -5.83 -3.95
CA ALA A 307 7.47 -6.39 -4.90
C ALA A 307 8.91 -5.98 -4.56
N SER A 308 9.17 -4.67 -4.37
CA SER A 308 10.53 -4.15 -4.15
C SER A 308 11.18 -4.69 -2.87
N CYS A 309 10.41 -4.87 -1.80
CA CYS A 309 10.94 -5.44 -0.56
C CYS A 309 11.43 -6.87 -0.72
N GLN A 310 10.72 -7.70 -1.49
CA GLN A 310 11.18 -9.05 -1.83
C GLN A 310 12.46 -9.00 -2.68
N LYS A 311 12.53 -8.09 -3.66
CA LYS A 311 13.73 -7.91 -4.49
C LYS A 311 14.94 -7.49 -3.68
N VAL A 312 14.77 -6.57 -2.74
CA VAL A 312 15.82 -6.12 -1.80
C VAL A 312 16.38 -7.28 -0.97
N LEU A 313 15.54 -8.26 -0.63
CA LEU A 313 15.93 -9.48 0.10
C LEU A 313 16.45 -10.62 -0.81
N GLY A 314 16.72 -10.34 -2.07
CA GLY A 314 17.20 -11.35 -3.01
C GLY A 314 16.11 -12.18 -3.67
N GLY A 315 14.88 -11.66 -3.72
CA GLY A 315 13.77 -12.27 -4.45
C GLY A 315 13.95 -12.13 -5.97
N TRP A 316 13.77 -13.23 -6.71
CA TRP A 316 13.89 -13.27 -8.17
C TRP A 316 12.58 -13.62 -8.86
N ALA A 317 11.65 -14.21 -8.13
CA ALA A 317 10.39 -14.64 -8.69
C ALA A 317 9.27 -14.67 -7.65
N ASN A 318 8.03 -14.73 -8.13
CA ASN A 318 6.88 -15.21 -7.38
C ASN A 318 6.21 -16.33 -8.19
N ILE A 319 5.68 -17.32 -7.49
CA ILE A 319 4.91 -18.41 -8.06
C ILE A 319 3.50 -18.29 -7.51
N ALA A 320 2.49 -18.32 -8.38
CA ALA A 320 1.10 -18.18 -7.99
C ALA A 320 0.18 -19.05 -8.85
N ASN A 321 -1.00 -19.41 -8.33
CA ASN A 321 -2.06 -19.96 -9.18
C ASN A 321 -2.73 -18.86 -9.99
N GLU A 322 -2.91 -17.68 -9.37
CA GLU A 322 -3.44 -16.47 -10.01
C GLU A 322 -2.84 -15.22 -9.36
N TYR A 323 -2.70 -14.12 -10.09
CA TYR A 323 -2.37 -12.82 -9.51
C TYR A 323 -3.64 -12.00 -9.27
N ALA A 324 -3.85 -11.54 -8.05
CA ALA A 324 -5.04 -10.78 -7.67
C ALA A 324 -5.19 -9.48 -8.49
N THR A 325 -4.09 -8.87 -8.93
CA THR A 325 -4.13 -7.68 -9.79
C THR A 325 -3.01 -7.69 -10.83
N LYS A 326 -3.33 -7.21 -12.04
CA LYS A 326 -2.33 -6.95 -13.09
C LYS A 326 -1.21 -6.02 -12.61
N ARG A 327 -1.53 -5.08 -11.73
CA ARG A 327 -0.57 -4.09 -11.21
C ARG A 327 0.50 -4.72 -10.33
N TYR A 328 0.15 -5.68 -9.46
CA TYR A 328 1.15 -6.38 -8.66
C TYR A 328 2.09 -7.18 -9.56
N ARG A 329 1.55 -7.93 -10.52
CA ARG A 329 2.34 -8.64 -11.51
C ARG A 329 3.29 -7.70 -12.28
N SER A 330 2.80 -6.54 -12.72
CA SER A 330 3.64 -5.55 -13.40
C SER A 330 4.74 -4.99 -12.50
N ASN A 331 4.47 -4.80 -11.21
CA ASN A 331 5.49 -4.36 -10.27
C ASN A 331 6.60 -5.40 -10.06
N LEU A 332 6.27 -6.69 -10.03
CA LEU A 332 7.29 -7.74 -10.01
C LEU A 332 8.20 -7.63 -11.23
N ILE A 333 7.63 -7.52 -12.42
CA ILE A 333 8.39 -7.37 -13.68
C ILE A 333 9.27 -6.12 -13.66
N ASN A 334 8.73 -4.98 -13.21
CA ASN A 334 9.47 -3.72 -13.12
C ASN A 334 10.68 -3.81 -12.20
N TRP A 335 10.62 -4.66 -11.18
CA TRP A 335 11.74 -4.94 -10.27
C TRP A 335 12.64 -6.09 -10.76
N GLY A 336 12.48 -6.57 -11.99
CA GLY A 336 13.26 -7.68 -12.54
C GLY A 336 12.98 -9.01 -11.86
N MET A 337 11.74 -9.22 -11.38
CA MET A 337 11.28 -10.48 -10.82
C MET A 337 10.33 -11.18 -11.80
N LEU A 338 10.39 -12.52 -11.85
CA LEU A 338 9.57 -13.33 -12.74
C LEU A 338 8.25 -13.75 -12.07
N PRO A 339 7.09 -13.35 -12.61
CA PRO A 339 5.79 -13.78 -12.11
C PRO A 339 5.34 -15.08 -12.79
N PHE A 340 5.65 -16.22 -12.19
CA PHE A 340 5.21 -17.52 -12.69
C PHE A 340 3.78 -17.85 -12.30
N LEU A 341 3.10 -18.63 -13.16
CA LEU A 341 1.81 -19.24 -12.90
C LEU A 341 1.95 -20.76 -12.93
N ILE A 342 1.31 -21.43 -11.97
CA ILE A 342 1.19 -22.88 -11.94
C ILE A 342 -0.29 -23.26 -11.80
N PRO A 343 -0.71 -24.44 -12.35
CA PRO A 343 -2.08 -24.92 -12.20
C PRO A 343 -2.50 -25.07 -10.74
N GLU A 344 -3.81 -24.95 -10.50
CA GLU A 344 -4.41 -25.23 -9.20
C GLU A 344 -4.18 -26.70 -8.82
N GLY A 345 -3.72 -26.97 -7.60
CA GLY A 345 -3.39 -28.32 -7.14
C GLY A 345 -1.91 -28.69 -7.29
N ASP A 346 -1.14 -27.98 -8.10
CA ASP A 346 0.31 -28.14 -8.14
C ASP A 346 0.94 -27.34 -7.00
N LEU A 347 1.67 -28.01 -6.13
CA LEU A 347 2.40 -27.36 -5.03
C LEU A 347 3.88 -27.22 -5.40
N PRO A 348 4.50 -26.06 -5.11
CA PRO A 348 5.93 -25.83 -5.41
C PRO A 348 6.88 -26.86 -4.78
N VAL A 349 6.46 -27.49 -3.69
CA VAL A 349 7.22 -28.53 -2.97
C VAL A 349 7.58 -29.70 -3.88
N SER A 350 6.78 -29.98 -4.93
CA SER A 350 7.06 -31.00 -5.92
C SER A 350 8.09 -30.57 -6.97
N TYR A 351 8.41 -29.28 -7.03
CA TYR A 351 9.24 -28.66 -8.05
C TYR A 351 10.45 -27.98 -7.44
N THR A 352 11.39 -28.74 -6.91
CA THR A 352 12.69 -28.21 -6.55
C THR A 352 13.47 -27.66 -7.76
N HIS A 353 12.92 -27.82 -8.98
CA HIS A 353 13.56 -27.44 -10.24
C HIS A 353 12.53 -26.93 -11.24
N LEU A 354 12.09 -25.68 -11.12
CA LEU A 354 11.31 -25.01 -12.18
C LEU A 354 12.21 -24.68 -13.36
N ARG A 355 11.86 -25.19 -14.53
CA ARG A 355 12.61 -24.92 -15.77
C ARG A 355 12.20 -23.56 -16.33
N ALA A 356 13.17 -22.71 -16.67
CA ALA A 356 12.93 -21.44 -17.35
C ALA A 356 12.35 -21.58 -18.78
N HIS A 357 12.31 -22.79 -19.35
CA HIS A 357 11.91 -23.04 -20.74
C HIS A 357 10.44 -23.43 -20.96
N GLU A 358 9.60 -23.52 -19.93
CA GLU A 358 8.20 -23.95 -20.10
C GLU A 358 7.18 -22.79 -20.11
N THR A 359 7.60 -21.54 -20.13
CA THR A 359 6.70 -20.37 -20.13
C THR A 359 6.64 -19.61 -21.46
N SER A 360 7.12 -20.19 -22.57
CA SER A 360 6.91 -19.59 -23.89
C SER A 360 5.67 -20.19 -24.57
N GLN A 361 4.48 -19.82 -24.09
CA GLN A 361 3.23 -19.79 -24.85
C GLN A 361 2.41 -18.57 -24.43
#